data_76f8649dd91887f21af537b749b62d59
#
_entry.id   76f8649dd91887f21af537b749b62d59
#
_cell.length_a   1.000
_cell.length_b   1.000
_cell.length_c   1.000
_cell.angle_alpha   90.00
_cell.angle_beta   90.00
_cell.angle_gamma   90.00
#
_symmetry.space_group_name_H-M   'P 1'
#
loop_
_entity.id
_entity.type
_entity.pdbx_description
1 polymer ?
#
loop_
_entity_poly.entity_id
_entity_poly.type
_entity_poly.pdbx_seq_one_letter_code
_entity_poly.pdbx_strand_id
1 'polypeptide(L)'
;RADAVDAATKVTVVKLKKSDFQPYRDPADMRKMTGTYWKKSSETKKAYPNLRKVKNLNLRVSILGNRTYVRSGKKVLYTMYSSAGRIVNGKSLTPRGTYHTNAYHPHRFSEALYPVGWIGQLYLFHSVPTHEWSNEFVASETHKLGRMPASHGCIRLSVRDAKWLHDHVPYHTKVEVHYK
;
A
#
# COMPACT_ATOMS: atom_id res chain seq x y z
N ARG A 1 6.52 13.09 -15.00
CA ARG A 1 5.29 12.35 -15.07
C ARG A 1 5.55 10.86 -15.06
N ALA A 2 4.52 10.13 -14.72
CA ALA A 2 4.66 8.68 -14.60
C ALA A 2 5.07 7.99 -15.89
N ASP A 3 4.64 8.59 -17.00
CA ASP A 3 4.87 8.01 -18.31
C ASP A 3 6.30 8.23 -18.79
N ALA A 4 7.02 9.13 -18.14
CA ALA A 4 8.37 9.50 -18.48
C ALA A 4 9.42 8.71 -17.70
N VAL A 5 9.11 7.46 -17.36
CA VAL A 5 10.10 6.58 -16.74
C VAL A 5 11.23 6.33 -17.71
N ASP A 6 12.46 6.52 -17.25
CA ASP A 6 13.65 6.27 -18.02
C ASP A 6 13.65 4.85 -18.58
N ALA A 7 13.85 4.71 -19.89
CA ALA A 7 13.87 3.42 -20.55
C ALA A 7 14.93 2.48 -19.98
N ALA A 8 16.11 2.99 -19.63
CA ALA A 8 17.18 2.19 -19.04
C ALA A 8 16.74 1.64 -17.66
N THR A 9 16.11 2.47 -16.85
CA THR A 9 15.57 2.05 -15.54
C THR A 9 14.47 1.01 -15.72
N LYS A 10 13.56 1.22 -16.69
CA LYS A 10 12.50 0.24 -16.99
C LYS A 10 13.08 -1.13 -17.37
N VAL A 11 14.06 -1.15 -18.26
CA VAL A 11 14.69 -2.40 -18.69
C VAL A 11 15.33 -3.12 -17.52
N THR A 12 16.01 -2.42 -16.65
CA THR A 12 16.65 -3.00 -15.47
C THR A 12 15.62 -3.60 -14.52
N VAL A 13 14.56 -2.85 -14.21
CA VAL A 13 13.49 -3.30 -13.29
C VAL A 13 12.73 -4.47 -13.88
N VAL A 14 12.42 -4.44 -15.18
CA VAL A 14 11.67 -5.51 -15.86
C VAL A 14 12.41 -6.84 -15.84
N LYS A 15 13.74 -6.83 -15.86
CA LYS A 15 14.54 -8.05 -15.79
C LYS A 15 14.54 -8.71 -14.43
N LEU A 16 14.18 -7.97 -13.37
CA LEU A 16 14.16 -8.50 -12.02
C LEU A 16 12.82 -9.17 -11.74
N LYS A 17 12.86 -10.27 -11.02
CA LYS A 17 11.66 -10.97 -10.58
C LYS A 17 11.05 -10.19 -9.42
N LYS A 18 9.73 -10.20 -9.31
CA LYS A 18 9.04 -9.56 -8.21
C LYS A 18 9.54 -10.03 -6.85
N SER A 19 9.78 -11.33 -6.72
CA SER A 19 10.30 -11.91 -5.48
C SER A 19 11.66 -11.35 -5.06
N ASP A 20 12.42 -10.77 -5.99
CA ASP A 20 13.72 -10.17 -5.67
C ASP A 20 13.57 -8.89 -4.84
N PHE A 21 12.39 -8.30 -4.85
CA PHE A 21 12.12 -7.04 -4.14
C PHE A 21 11.29 -7.23 -2.87
N GLN A 22 10.63 -8.35 -2.71
CA GLN A 22 9.82 -8.60 -1.53
C GLN A 22 10.69 -9.03 -0.36
N PRO A 23 10.66 -8.31 0.78
CA PRO A 23 11.46 -8.70 1.95
C PRO A 23 10.93 -9.94 2.66
N TYR A 24 9.67 -10.29 2.43
CA TYR A 24 9.01 -11.44 3.04
C TYR A 24 8.25 -12.25 1.99
N ARG A 25 8.15 -13.55 2.23
CA ARG A 25 7.32 -14.42 1.39
C ARG A 25 5.84 -14.13 1.63
N ASP A 26 5.04 -14.15 0.56
CA ASP A 26 3.59 -14.09 0.71
C ASP A 26 3.08 -15.29 1.53
N PRO A 27 2.14 -15.08 2.45
CA PRO A 27 1.49 -16.18 3.14
C PRO A 27 0.65 -17.02 2.17
N ALA A 28 0.43 -18.30 2.54
CA ALA A 28 -0.26 -19.25 1.67
C ALA A 28 -1.69 -18.84 1.33
N ASP A 29 -2.33 -18.04 2.19
CA ASP A 29 -3.72 -17.61 2.02
C ASP A 29 -3.87 -16.26 1.30
N MET A 30 -2.83 -15.75 0.66
CA MET A 30 -2.99 -14.53 -0.15
C MET A 30 -4.07 -14.73 -1.19
N ARG A 31 -4.98 -13.76 -1.25
CA ARG A 31 -6.07 -13.79 -2.23
C ARG A 31 -5.52 -13.76 -3.64
N LYS A 32 -6.07 -14.58 -4.52
CA LYS A 32 -5.74 -14.52 -5.95
C LYS A 32 -6.13 -13.15 -6.50
N MET A 33 -5.26 -12.59 -7.34
CA MET A 33 -5.51 -11.27 -7.95
C MET A 33 -6.41 -11.42 -9.19
N THR A 34 -7.62 -11.89 -8.97
CA THR A 34 -8.64 -12.09 -10.00
C THR A 34 -9.94 -11.43 -9.58
N GLY A 35 -10.78 -11.07 -10.55
CA GLY A 35 -12.08 -10.43 -10.27
C GLY A 35 -11.91 -9.16 -9.44
N THR A 36 -12.74 -9.01 -8.43
CA THR A 36 -12.73 -7.83 -7.56
C THR A 36 -11.84 -7.98 -6.32
N TYR A 37 -10.71 -8.66 -6.45
CA TYR A 37 -9.78 -8.86 -5.34
C TYR A 37 -9.37 -7.53 -4.65
N TRP A 38 -9.33 -6.48 -5.42
CA TRP A 38 -8.97 -5.13 -4.95
C TRP A 38 -10.02 -4.51 -4.01
N LYS A 39 -11.19 -5.12 -3.88
CA LYS A 39 -12.20 -4.73 -2.88
C LYS A 39 -12.05 -5.46 -1.57
N LYS A 40 -11.40 -6.61 -1.57
CA LYS A 40 -11.45 -7.62 -0.49
C LYS A 40 -10.17 -7.63 0.33
N SER A 41 -10.22 -8.30 1.48
CA SER A 41 -9.03 -8.50 2.30
C SER A 41 -7.95 -9.23 1.52
N SER A 42 -6.70 -8.83 1.72
CA SER A 42 -5.57 -9.43 0.99
C SER A 42 -5.31 -10.88 1.41
N GLU A 43 -5.45 -11.20 2.69
CA GLU A 43 -5.41 -12.60 3.16
C GLU A 43 -6.83 -13.13 3.28
N THR A 44 -7.04 -14.39 2.87
CA THR A 44 -8.41 -14.95 2.78
C THR A 44 -8.87 -15.62 4.07
N LYS A 45 -7.95 -16.18 4.86
CA LYS A 45 -8.27 -16.96 6.05
C LYS A 45 -7.85 -16.28 7.34
N LYS A 46 -6.73 -15.58 7.30
CA LYS A 46 -6.19 -14.93 8.49
C LYS A 46 -7.05 -13.73 8.87
N ALA A 47 -7.44 -13.68 10.14
CA ALA A 47 -8.14 -12.53 10.68
C ALA A 47 -7.18 -11.34 10.82
N TYR A 48 -7.73 -10.13 10.71
CA TYR A 48 -6.97 -8.93 11.02
C TYR A 48 -6.52 -8.96 12.47
N PRO A 49 -5.26 -8.58 12.76
CA PRO A 49 -4.77 -8.54 14.13
C PRO A 49 -5.45 -7.43 14.95
N ASN A 50 -5.52 -7.64 16.26
CA ASN A 50 -5.95 -6.58 17.16
C ASN A 50 -4.78 -5.63 17.43
N LEU A 51 -4.75 -4.52 16.73
CA LEU A 51 -3.61 -3.59 16.76
C LEU A 51 -3.34 -2.97 18.12
N ARG A 52 -4.34 -2.89 19.00
CA ARG A 52 -4.16 -2.38 20.37
C ARG A 52 -3.30 -3.29 21.23
N LYS A 53 -3.21 -4.58 20.87
CA LYS A 53 -2.45 -5.57 21.63
C LYS A 53 -1.09 -5.89 21.00
N VAL A 54 -0.75 -5.25 19.89
CA VAL A 54 0.50 -5.52 19.19
C VAL A 54 1.63 -4.68 19.80
N LYS A 55 2.67 -5.35 20.25
CA LYS A 55 3.89 -4.68 20.71
C LYS A 55 4.75 -4.30 19.51
N ASN A 56 5.39 -3.14 19.58
CA ASN A 56 6.26 -2.63 18.51
C ASN A 56 5.56 -2.64 17.15
N LEU A 57 4.30 -2.18 17.13
CA LEU A 57 3.52 -2.11 15.92
C LEU A 57 4.18 -1.20 14.91
N ASN A 58 4.31 -1.67 13.69
CA ASN A 58 4.76 -0.85 12.58
C ASN A 58 4.16 -1.35 11.27
N LEU A 59 4.14 -0.46 10.29
CA LEU A 59 3.74 -0.75 8.92
C LEU A 59 4.99 -0.64 8.05
N ARG A 60 5.37 -1.72 7.38
CA ARG A 60 6.48 -1.69 6.43
C ARG A 60 5.95 -1.72 5.01
N VAL A 61 6.28 -0.71 4.24
CA VAL A 61 5.92 -0.59 2.82
C VAL A 61 7.11 -1.04 1.98
N SER A 62 6.90 -2.05 1.14
CA SER A 62 7.82 -2.45 0.07
C SER A 62 7.31 -1.89 -1.24
N ILE A 63 7.94 -0.82 -1.72
CA ILE A 63 7.52 -0.15 -2.96
C ILE A 63 7.58 -1.11 -4.15
N LEU A 64 8.71 -1.76 -4.36
CA LEU A 64 8.91 -2.64 -5.51
C LEU A 64 8.28 -4.02 -5.32
N GLY A 65 8.07 -4.44 -4.07
CA GLY A 65 7.37 -5.69 -3.76
C GLY A 65 5.86 -5.59 -3.88
N ASN A 66 5.31 -4.38 -3.93
CA ASN A 66 3.88 -4.12 -3.97
C ASN A 66 3.13 -4.78 -2.81
N ARG A 67 3.73 -4.66 -1.62
CA ARG A 67 3.18 -5.19 -0.37
C ARG A 67 3.36 -4.17 0.74
N THR A 68 2.42 -4.15 1.66
CA THR A 68 2.54 -3.45 2.94
C THR A 68 2.32 -4.48 4.05
N TYR A 69 3.26 -4.53 4.98
CA TYR A 69 3.26 -5.52 6.05
C TYR A 69 2.90 -4.87 7.37
N VAL A 70 1.90 -5.42 8.05
CA VAL A 70 1.58 -5.08 9.44
C VAL A 70 2.46 -5.95 10.31
N ARG A 71 3.33 -5.34 11.13
CA ARG A 71 4.33 -6.09 11.88
C ARG A 71 4.30 -5.78 13.38
N SER A 72 4.74 -6.78 14.14
CA SER A 72 5.18 -6.62 15.52
C SER A 72 6.71 -6.74 15.52
N GLY A 73 7.41 -5.61 15.68
CA GLY A 73 8.84 -5.59 15.42
C GLY A 73 9.13 -6.01 13.98
N LYS A 74 9.86 -7.10 13.79
CA LYS A 74 10.16 -7.68 12.47
C LYS A 74 9.20 -8.81 12.07
N LYS A 75 8.31 -9.23 12.97
CA LYS A 75 7.37 -10.32 12.71
C LYS A 75 6.16 -9.80 11.93
N VAL A 76 5.91 -10.38 10.76
CA VAL A 76 4.75 -10.06 9.94
C VAL A 76 3.51 -10.69 10.55
N LEU A 77 2.50 -9.86 10.83
CA LEU A 77 1.20 -10.30 11.34
C LEU A 77 0.15 -10.35 10.25
N TYR A 78 0.25 -9.49 9.25
CA TYR A 78 -0.70 -9.44 8.15
C TYR A 78 -0.02 -8.83 6.92
N THR A 79 -0.30 -9.38 5.76
CA THR A 79 0.26 -8.92 4.48
C THR A 79 -0.83 -8.32 3.62
N MET A 80 -0.64 -7.09 3.17
CA MET A 80 -1.58 -6.38 2.31
C MET A 80 -1.00 -6.17 0.92
N TYR A 81 -1.79 -6.40 -0.10
CA TYR A 81 -1.50 -5.88 -1.43
C TYR A 81 -1.43 -4.36 -1.36
N SER A 82 -0.43 -3.78 -1.97
CA SER A 82 -0.34 -2.32 -2.03
C SER A 82 0.29 -1.87 -3.34
N SER A 83 0.06 -0.62 -3.68
CA SER A 83 0.72 0.03 -4.81
C SER A 83 1.14 1.42 -4.37
N ALA A 84 2.44 1.63 -4.31
CA ALA A 84 3.02 2.91 -3.95
C ALA A 84 3.15 3.82 -5.19
N GLY A 85 3.87 4.91 -5.04
CA GLY A 85 4.12 5.87 -6.08
C GLY A 85 4.92 5.30 -7.25
N ARG A 86 4.59 5.76 -8.44
CA ARG A 86 5.25 5.37 -9.69
C ARG A 86 6.74 5.67 -9.64
N ILE A 87 7.48 4.91 -10.41
CA ILE A 87 8.92 5.12 -10.56
C ILE A 87 9.12 6.12 -11.71
N VAL A 88 9.71 7.25 -11.41
CA VAL A 88 10.01 8.31 -12.37
C VAL A 88 11.48 8.64 -12.27
N ASN A 89 12.21 8.57 -13.39
CA ASN A 89 13.65 8.79 -13.42
C ASN A 89 14.41 7.96 -12.37
N GLY A 90 14.03 6.70 -12.24
CA GLY A 90 14.67 5.77 -11.32
C GLY A 90 14.30 5.90 -9.84
N LYS A 91 13.39 6.81 -9.51
CA LYS A 91 12.97 7.05 -8.12
C LYS A 91 11.47 6.94 -7.97
N SER A 92 11.02 6.36 -6.86
CA SER A 92 9.60 6.36 -6.54
C SER A 92 9.12 7.75 -6.15
N LEU A 93 7.89 8.06 -6.52
CA LEU A 93 7.20 9.25 -6.03
C LEU A 93 6.84 9.12 -4.54
N THR A 94 6.92 7.93 -3.97
CA THR A 94 6.77 7.72 -2.53
C THR A 94 8.12 7.90 -1.85
N PRO A 95 8.25 8.85 -0.89
CA PRO A 95 9.53 9.05 -0.22
C PRO A 95 9.85 7.88 0.72
N ARG A 96 11.09 7.39 0.64
CA ARG A 96 11.59 6.37 1.58
C ARG A 96 11.91 7.02 2.93
N GLY A 97 11.92 6.20 3.94
CA GLY A 97 12.29 6.63 5.27
C GLY A 97 11.37 6.09 6.35
N THR A 98 11.47 6.68 7.52
CA THR A 98 10.64 6.34 8.67
C THR A 98 9.74 7.51 9.00
N TYR A 99 8.45 7.23 9.07
CA TYR A 99 7.40 8.20 9.31
C TYR A 99 6.45 7.64 10.37
N HIS A 100 5.40 8.39 10.70
CA HIS A 100 4.37 7.94 11.65
C HIS A 100 2.99 8.36 11.16
N THR A 101 2.01 7.51 11.38
CA THR A 101 0.62 7.89 11.10
C THR A 101 0.24 9.11 11.94
N ASN A 102 -0.60 9.96 11.37
CA ASN A 102 -1.03 11.19 12.03
C ASN A 102 -2.55 11.19 12.26
N ALA A 103 -3.11 12.33 12.64
CA ALA A 103 -4.53 12.45 12.95
C ALA A 103 -5.44 12.59 11.72
N TYR A 104 -4.87 12.66 10.52
CA TYR A 104 -5.67 12.81 9.31
C TYR A 104 -6.23 11.44 8.89
N HIS A 105 -7.51 11.20 9.18
CA HIS A 105 -8.23 10.00 8.78
C HIS A 105 -9.72 10.27 8.57
N PRO A 106 -10.09 11.20 7.66
CA PRO A 106 -11.49 11.40 7.31
C PRO A 106 -12.04 10.13 6.61
N HIS A 107 -13.36 10.06 6.44
CA HIS A 107 -13.99 8.92 5.77
C HIS A 107 -13.45 8.76 4.34
N ARG A 108 -13.23 9.87 3.65
CA ARG A 108 -12.66 9.91 2.30
C ARG A 108 -12.04 11.28 2.00
N PHE A 109 -11.29 11.34 0.92
CA PHE A 109 -10.95 12.60 0.25
C PHE A 109 -11.41 12.51 -1.21
N SER A 110 -11.09 13.52 -2.05
CA SER A 110 -11.66 13.61 -3.41
C SER A 110 -11.56 12.33 -4.24
N GLU A 111 -10.46 11.59 -4.14
CA GLU A 111 -10.12 10.55 -5.09
C GLU A 111 -10.06 9.14 -4.50
N ALA A 112 -10.29 8.97 -3.20
CA ALA A 112 -10.26 7.64 -2.59
C ALA A 112 -10.96 7.60 -1.23
N LEU A 113 -11.16 6.36 -0.74
CA LEU A 113 -11.80 6.07 0.54
C LEU A 113 -10.76 5.73 1.60
N TYR A 114 -11.13 5.97 2.85
CA TYR A 114 -10.40 5.52 4.05
C TYR A 114 -8.94 5.97 4.10
N PRO A 115 -8.66 7.28 3.98
CA PRO A 115 -7.29 7.76 4.06
C PRO A 115 -6.75 7.71 5.49
N VAL A 116 -5.46 7.41 5.60
CA VAL A 116 -4.68 7.56 6.84
C VAL A 116 -3.41 8.30 6.48
N GLY A 117 -3.22 9.49 7.03
CA GLY A 117 -2.04 10.30 6.76
C GLY A 117 -0.79 9.77 7.46
N TRP A 118 0.35 9.90 6.78
CA TRP A 118 1.66 9.63 7.37
C TRP A 118 2.72 10.68 7.01
N ILE A 119 2.40 11.60 6.10
CA ILE A 119 3.09 12.90 5.96
C ILE A 119 2.00 13.94 5.69
N GLY A 120 1.67 14.74 6.69
CA GLY A 120 0.60 15.72 6.56
C GLY A 120 -0.68 15.10 6.01
N GLN A 121 -1.33 15.83 5.12
CA GLN A 121 -2.51 15.36 4.40
C GLN A 121 -2.20 14.99 2.95
N LEU A 122 -0.92 14.86 2.61
CA LEU A 122 -0.45 14.65 1.25
C LEU A 122 -0.06 13.22 0.96
N TYR A 123 0.62 12.54 1.89
CA TYR A 123 1.02 11.15 1.73
C TYR A 123 0.19 10.29 2.67
N LEU A 124 -0.60 9.42 2.07
CA LEU A 124 -1.65 8.67 2.76
C LEU A 124 -1.56 7.19 2.41
N PHE A 125 -2.09 6.34 3.31
CA PHE A 125 -2.67 5.07 2.91
C PHE A 125 -4.12 5.34 2.52
N HIS A 126 -4.62 4.70 1.48
CA HIS A 126 -6.03 4.83 1.08
C HIS A 126 -6.42 3.68 0.17
N SER A 127 -7.68 3.56 -0.16
CA SER A 127 -8.18 2.56 -1.10
C SER A 127 -7.65 2.78 -2.52
N VAL A 128 -7.86 1.79 -3.40
CA VAL A 128 -7.76 2.03 -4.84
C VAL A 128 -8.63 3.25 -5.21
N PRO A 129 -8.23 4.03 -6.24
CA PRO A 129 -8.88 5.33 -6.46
C PRO A 129 -10.29 5.23 -7.01
N THR A 130 -11.09 6.20 -6.61
CA THR A 130 -12.41 6.46 -7.18
C THR A 130 -12.33 7.64 -8.15
N HIS A 131 -13.38 7.82 -8.93
CA HIS A 131 -13.61 9.10 -9.60
C HIS A 131 -13.85 10.18 -8.55
N GLU A 132 -13.55 11.42 -8.90
CA GLU A 132 -13.57 12.53 -7.96
C GLU A 132 -14.93 12.67 -7.25
N TRP A 133 -14.90 12.63 -5.93
CA TRP A 133 -16.06 12.68 -5.04
C TRP A 133 -17.16 11.65 -5.35
N SER A 134 -16.80 10.57 -6.01
CA SER A 134 -17.68 9.46 -6.35
C SER A 134 -17.31 8.21 -5.56
N ASN A 135 -18.24 7.28 -5.47
CA ASN A 135 -17.96 5.93 -4.95
C ASN A 135 -17.68 4.93 -6.07
N GLU A 136 -17.62 5.40 -7.32
CA GLU A 136 -17.27 4.58 -8.45
C GLU A 136 -15.75 4.50 -8.58
N PHE A 137 -15.21 3.30 -8.57
CA PHE A 137 -13.77 3.08 -8.71
C PHE A 137 -13.31 3.27 -10.15
N VAL A 138 -12.11 3.80 -10.31
CA VAL A 138 -11.50 4.00 -11.64
C VAL A 138 -11.08 2.63 -12.18
N ALA A 139 -11.82 2.10 -13.13
CA ALA A 139 -11.64 0.74 -13.63
C ALA A 139 -10.22 0.44 -14.09
N SER A 140 -9.56 1.40 -14.77
CA SER A 140 -8.19 1.23 -15.26
C SER A 140 -7.15 1.11 -14.16
N GLU A 141 -7.48 1.50 -12.92
CA GLU A 141 -6.55 1.53 -11.80
C GLU A 141 -6.72 0.35 -10.84
N THR A 142 -7.87 -0.32 -10.86
CA THR A 142 -8.19 -1.33 -9.84
C THR A 142 -7.24 -2.53 -9.86
N HIS A 143 -6.91 -3.04 -11.04
CA HIS A 143 -6.06 -4.22 -11.19
C HIS A 143 -4.57 -3.93 -11.15
N LYS A 144 -4.17 -2.70 -10.94
CA LYS A 144 -2.78 -2.34 -10.67
C LYS A 144 -2.37 -2.70 -9.24
N LEU A 145 -3.34 -2.78 -8.35
CA LEU A 145 -3.08 -3.06 -6.93
C LEU A 145 -2.31 -4.36 -6.75
N GLY A 146 -1.20 -4.28 -6.03
CA GLY A 146 -0.36 -5.43 -5.73
C GLY A 146 0.51 -5.91 -6.89
N ARG A 147 0.41 -5.26 -8.06
CA ARG A 147 1.13 -5.65 -9.28
C ARG A 147 2.23 -4.67 -9.65
N MET A 148 2.01 -3.40 -9.39
CA MET A 148 2.95 -2.35 -9.79
C MET A 148 2.78 -1.09 -8.94
N PRO A 149 3.84 -0.27 -8.82
CA PRO A 149 3.70 1.11 -8.34
C PRO A 149 2.78 1.88 -9.29
N ALA A 150 1.84 2.66 -8.77
CA ALA A 150 0.79 3.22 -9.61
C ALA A 150 0.34 4.63 -9.22
N SER A 151 0.64 5.11 -8.01
CA SER A 151 0.12 6.37 -7.50
C SER A 151 1.05 7.55 -7.73
N HIS A 152 0.61 8.74 -7.30
CA HIS A 152 1.45 9.94 -7.25
C HIS A 152 2.29 10.02 -5.97
N GLY A 153 2.24 9.01 -5.12
CA GLY A 153 3.02 8.95 -3.88
C GLY A 153 2.31 8.28 -2.71
N CYS A 154 0.99 8.29 -2.70
CA CYS A 154 0.22 7.59 -1.69
C CYS A 154 0.36 6.07 -1.81
N ILE A 155 0.02 5.35 -0.76
CA ILE A 155 0.03 3.89 -0.73
C ILE A 155 -1.40 3.40 -0.90
N ARG A 156 -1.70 2.85 -2.07
CA ARG A 156 -3.01 2.25 -2.35
C ARG A 156 -3.12 0.89 -1.71
N LEU A 157 -4.27 0.61 -1.13
CA LEU A 157 -4.64 -0.68 -0.52
C LEU A 157 -5.95 -1.16 -1.13
N SER A 158 -6.30 -2.43 -0.87
CA SER A 158 -7.66 -2.88 -1.18
C SER A 158 -8.65 -2.07 -0.35
N VAL A 159 -9.88 -1.99 -0.82
CA VAL A 159 -10.92 -1.22 -0.12
C VAL A 159 -11.10 -1.74 1.31
N ARG A 160 -11.14 -3.06 1.47
CA ARG A 160 -11.33 -3.68 2.79
C ARG A 160 -10.13 -3.46 3.69
N ASP A 161 -8.91 -3.62 3.18
CA ASP A 161 -7.70 -3.38 3.98
C ASP A 161 -7.58 -1.91 4.38
N ALA A 162 -7.90 -1.01 3.47
CA ALA A 162 -7.87 0.43 3.75
C ALA A 162 -8.86 0.79 4.85
N LYS A 163 -10.08 0.25 4.78
CA LYS A 163 -11.10 0.48 5.81
C LYS A 163 -10.64 -0.04 7.16
N TRP A 164 -10.12 -1.26 7.18
CA TRP A 164 -9.62 -1.83 8.42
C TRP A 164 -8.50 -1.00 9.03
N LEU A 165 -7.52 -0.61 8.23
CA LEU A 165 -6.41 0.21 8.70
C LEU A 165 -6.91 1.56 9.22
N HIS A 166 -7.76 2.24 8.45
CA HIS A 166 -8.36 3.51 8.81
C HIS A 166 -9.10 3.45 10.15
N ASP A 167 -9.85 2.38 10.37
CA ASP A 167 -10.69 2.24 11.56
C ASP A 167 -9.90 1.80 12.80
N HIS A 168 -8.71 1.21 12.63
CA HIS A 168 -8.02 0.53 13.73
C HIS A 168 -6.58 0.98 13.98
N VAL A 169 -5.91 1.62 13.03
CA VAL A 169 -4.51 1.99 13.24
C VAL A 169 -4.39 3.07 14.31
N PRO A 170 -3.58 2.85 15.35
CA PRO A 170 -3.36 3.88 16.35
C PRO A 170 -2.66 5.11 15.77
N TYR A 171 -2.96 6.27 16.34
CA TYR A 171 -2.20 7.48 16.08
C TYR A 171 -0.72 7.24 16.37
N HIS A 172 0.15 7.82 15.52
CA HIS A 172 1.60 7.75 15.69
C HIS A 172 2.18 6.35 15.55
N THR A 173 1.55 5.51 14.73
CA THR A 173 2.10 4.21 14.36
C THR A 173 3.24 4.40 13.37
N LYS A 174 4.37 3.73 13.64
CA LYS A 174 5.56 3.80 12.78
C LYS A 174 5.28 3.25 11.40
N VAL A 175 5.71 3.99 10.39
CA VAL A 175 5.63 3.62 8.97
C VAL A 175 7.04 3.61 8.40
N GLU A 176 7.50 2.46 7.94
CA GLU A 176 8.81 2.32 7.30
C GLU A 176 8.60 2.13 5.80
N VAL A 177 9.18 2.99 5.00
CA VAL A 177 9.05 2.94 3.53
C VAL A 177 10.40 2.59 2.92
N HIS A 178 10.45 1.47 2.19
CA HIS A 178 11.64 0.93 1.55
C HIS A 178 11.33 0.58 0.09
N TYR A 179 12.36 0.52 -0.74
CA TYR A 179 12.18 -0.05 -2.08
C TYR A 179 11.93 -1.57 -2.02
N LYS A 180 12.62 -2.22 -1.10
CA LYS A 180 12.55 -3.67 -0.93
C LYS A 180 11.76 -4.05 0.30
#